data_8fb8611f8b51976cebe0e1054dd37290
#
_entry.id   8fb8611f8b51976cebe0e1054dd37290
#
_cell.length_a   1.000
_cell.length_b   1.000
_cell.length_c   1.000
_cell.angle_alpha   90.00
_cell.angle_beta   90.00
_cell.angle_gamma   90.00
#
_symmetry.space_group_name_H-M   'P 1'
#
loop_
_entity.id
_entity.type
_entity.pdbx_description
1 polymer ?
#
loop_
_entity_poly.entity_id
_entity_poly.type
_entity_poly.pdbx_seq_one_letter_code
_entity_poly.pdbx_strand_id
1 'polypeptide(L)'
;MRFKDQEGSFLANNPVELLSLYNAAHLGIHGEIILDEAVVFTRTHLEAILPSLEGSLAHEIKCALEIPLPRRVRIYESKYYVSTLEKDVTVHDTVLQLAKLNSNIMQLRHQQELEIITRCSTAIV
;
A
#
# COMPACT_ATOMS: atom_id res chain seq x y z
N MET A 1 2.87 3.25 20.52
CA MET A 1 2.22 1.94 20.36
C MET A 1 3.27 0.86 20.55
N ARG A 2 3.11 -0.05 21.51
CA ARG A 2 4.05 -1.16 21.70
C ARG A 2 3.54 -2.36 20.91
N PHE A 3 4.23 -2.71 19.85
CA PHE A 3 3.91 -3.89 19.04
C PHE A 3 4.47 -5.19 19.61
N LYS A 4 5.31 -5.11 20.65
CA LYS A 4 5.83 -6.26 21.40
C LYS A 4 5.41 -6.17 22.86
N ASP A 5 5.07 -7.33 23.47
CA ASP A 5 4.86 -7.46 24.91
C ASP A 5 6.18 -7.50 25.69
N GLN A 6 6.11 -7.70 27.00
CA GLN A 6 7.29 -7.78 27.87
C GLN A 6 8.15 -9.04 27.60
N GLU A 7 7.58 -10.04 26.92
CA GLU A 7 8.24 -11.30 26.55
C GLU A 7 8.84 -11.23 25.13
N GLY A 8 8.66 -10.11 24.42
CA GLY A 8 9.20 -9.89 23.07
C GLY A 8 8.32 -10.45 21.94
N SER A 9 7.11 -10.92 22.27
CA SER A 9 6.13 -11.39 21.27
C SER A 9 5.35 -10.23 20.67
N PHE A 10 5.01 -10.32 19.38
CA PHE A 10 4.23 -9.28 18.71
C PHE A 10 2.75 -9.34 19.14
N LEU A 11 2.23 -8.20 19.58
CA LEU A 11 0.82 -8.00 19.99
C LEU A 11 0.04 -7.39 18.83
N ALA A 12 -0.44 -8.19 17.92
CA ALA A 12 -1.35 -7.72 16.87
C ALA A 12 -2.39 -8.81 16.61
N ASN A 13 -3.60 -8.60 17.10
CA ASN A 13 -4.72 -9.54 16.93
C ASN A 13 -5.77 -9.03 15.93
N ASN A 14 -5.71 -7.75 15.55
CA ASN A 14 -6.63 -7.14 14.61
C ASN A 14 -6.03 -7.18 13.20
N PRO A 15 -6.77 -7.63 12.17
CA PRO A 15 -6.30 -7.65 10.78
C PRO A 15 -5.75 -6.30 10.27
N VAL A 16 -6.36 -5.19 10.68
CA VAL A 16 -5.93 -3.83 10.31
C VAL A 16 -4.58 -3.47 10.93
N GLU A 17 -4.37 -3.86 12.20
CA GLU A 17 -3.10 -3.64 12.91
C GLU A 17 -1.99 -4.51 12.34
N LEU A 18 -2.30 -5.78 12.03
CA LEU A 18 -1.37 -6.70 11.35
C LEU A 18 -0.94 -6.16 9.98
N LEU A 19 -1.89 -5.67 9.19
CA LEU A 19 -1.60 -5.08 7.88
C LEU A 19 -0.75 -3.81 8.01
N SER A 20 -1.05 -2.95 8.99
CA SER A 20 -0.27 -1.74 9.25
C SER A 20 1.16 -2.07 9.68
N LEU A 21 1.34 -3.06 10.56
CA LEU A 21 2.66 -3.52 10.99
C LEU A 21 3.43 -4.17 9.84
N TYR A 22 2.76 -4.96 9.00
CA TYR A 22 3.35 -5.58 7.80
C TYR A 22 3.90 -4.53 6.84
N ASN A 23 3.09 -3.52 6.49
CA ASN A 23 3.52 -2.45 5.60
C ASN A 23 4.65 -1.61 6.20
N ALA A 24 4.59 -1.30 7.50
CA ALA A 24 5.66 -0.57 8.19
C ALA A 24 6.97 -1.36 8.25
N ALA A 25 6.91 -2.67 8.51
CA ALA A 25 8.09 -3.53 8.55
C ALA A 25 8.82 -3.62 7.21
N HIS A 26 8.10 -3.50 6.09
CA HIS A 26 8.70 -3.45 4.75
C HIS A 26 9.42 -2.13 4.40
N LEU A 27 9.37 -1.12 5.29
CA LEU A 27 10.21 0.09 5.20
C LEU A 27 11.59 -0.12 5.82
N GLY A 28 11.83 -1.24 6.48
CA GLY A 28 13.10 -1.60 7.10
C GLY A 28 14.27 -1.60 6.11
N ILE A 29 15.44 -1.24 6.64
CA ILE A 29 16.71 -1.34 5.92
C ILE A 29 17.42 -2.63 6.30
N HIS A 30 18.41 -3.01 5.49
CA HIS A 30 19.18 -4.23 5.73
C HIS A 30 19.86 -4.23 7.11
N GLY A 31 19.64 -5.28 7.88
CA GLY A 31 20.21 -5.46 9.24
C GLY A 31 19.28 -5.12 10.39
N GLU A 32 18.04 -4.69 10.13
CA GLU A 32 17.03 -4.47 11.17
C GLU A 32 16.27 -5.77 11.49
N ILE A 33 16.91 -6.66 12.25
CA ILE A 33 16.40 -8.01 12.58
C ILE A 33 14.97 -7.98 13.14
N ILE A 34 14.63 -6.98 13.96
CA ILE A 34 13.29 -6.84 14.54
C ILE A 34 12.23 -6.62 13.46
N LEU A 35 12.55 -5.89 12.41
CA LEU A 35 11.62 -5.67 11.30
C LEU A 35 11.51 -6.90 10.41
N ASP A 36 12.59 -7.64 10.21
CA ASP A 36 12.58 -8.92 9.49
C ASP A 36 11.69 -9.95 10.24
N GLU A 37 11.81 -10.04 11.57
CA GLU A 37 10.92 -10.85 12.41
C GLU A 37 9.45 -10.40 12.31
N ALA A 38 9.21 -9.09 12.30
CA ALA A 38 7.86 -8.53 12.15
C ALA A 38 7.23 -8.87 10.80
N VAL A 39 8.00 -8.87 9.71
CA VAL A 39 7.52 -9.28 8.38
C VAL A 39 7.07 -10.74 8.40
N VAL A 40 7.90 -11.64 8.94
CA VAL A 40 7.57 -13.07 9.01
C VAL A 40 6.33 -13.31 9.86
N PHE A 41 6.28 -12.71 11.05
CA PHE A 41 5.14 -12.83 11.96
C PHE A 41 3.83 -12.35 11.33
N THR A 42 3.82 -11.11 10.82
CA THR A 42 2.61 -10.51 10.26
C THR A 42 2.16 -11.21 9.00
N ARG A 43 3.07 -11.65 8.13
CA ARG A 43 2.76 -12.41 6.93
C ARG A 43 2.03 -13.70 7.26
N THR A 44 2.58 -14.51 8.19
CA THR A 44 2.00 -15.78 8.61
C THR A 44 0.58 -15.59 9.14
N HIS A 45 0.36 -14.56 9.98
CA HIS A 45 -0.95 -14.29 10.55
C HIS A 45 -1.95 -13.74 9.51
N LEU A 46 -1.52 -12.86 8.60
CA LEU A 46 -2.36 -12.34 7.53
C LEU A 46 -2.78 -13.44 6.55
N GLU A 47 -1.88 -14.35 6.18
CA GLU A 47 -2.19 -15.52 5.35
C GLU A 47 -3.20 -16.46 6.04
N ALA A 48 -3.09 -16.64 7.36
CA ALA A 48 -3.99 -17.49 8.12
C ALA A 48 -5.42 -16.91 8.25
N ILE A 49 -5.55 -15.60 8.42
CA ILE A 49 -6.87 -14.96 8.58
C ILE A 49 -7.54 -14.58 7.26
N LEU A 50 -6.79 -14.47 6.16
CA LEU A 50 -7.29 -14.06 4.85
C LEU A 50 -8.52 -14.85 4.38
N PRO A 51 -8.60 -16.20 4.54
CA PRO A 51 -9.75 -16.99 4.12
C PRO A 51 -11.04 -16.66 4.88
N SER A 52 -10.94 -16.10 6.08
CA SER A 52 -12.08 -15.73 6.93
C SER A 52 -12.55 -14.29 6.75
N LEU A 53 -11.83 -13.50 5.95
CA LEU A 53 -12.13 -12.10 5.70
C LEU A 53 -12.86 -11.92 4.38
N GLU A 54 -13.77 -10.95 4.36
CA GLU A 54 -14.50 -10.53 3.16
C GLU A 54 -14.40 -9.02 2.94
N GLY A 55 -14.74 -8.57 1.73
CA GLY A 55 -14.83 -7.15 1.40
C GLY A 55 -13.50 -6.48 1.06
N SER A 56 -13.44 -5.17 1.26
CA SER A 56 -12.28 -4.35 0.86
C SER A 56 -11.01 -4.69 1.62
N LEU A 57 -11.12 -5.04 2.91
CA LEU A 57 -9.97 -5.39 3.74
C LEU A 57 -9.29 -6.68 3.29
N ALA A 58 -10.06 -7.70 2.91
CA ALA A 58 -9.51 -8.95 2.35
C ALA A 58 -8.75 -8.68 1.05
N HIS A 59 -9.30 -7.84 0.18
CA HIS A 59 -8.62 -7.44 -1.05
C HIS A 59 -7.34 -6.67 -0.78
N GLU A 60 -7.36 -5.74 0.17
CA GLU A 60 -6.19 -4.94 0.55
C GLU A 60 -5.06 -5.81 1.12
N ILE A 61 -5.40 -6.76 2.00
CA ILE A 61 -4.44 -7.74 2.54
C ILE A 61 -3.86 -8.60 1.43
N LYS A 62 -4.69 -9.12 0.52
CA LYS A 62 -4.23 -9.90 -0.62
C LYS A 62 -3.22 -9.14 -1.47
N CYS A 63 -3.54 -7.89 -1.82
CA CYS A 63 -2.64 -7.02 -2.56
C CYS A 63 -1.33 -6.73 -1.80
N ALA A 64 -1.40 -6.58 -0.46
CA ALA A 64 -0.23 -6.34 0.37
C ALA A 64 0.70 -7.56 0.43
N LEU A 65 0.15 -8.76 0.47
CA LEU A 65 0.91 -10.02 0.47
C LEU A 65 1.59 -10.29 -0.88
N GLU A 66 0.98 -9.84 -1.99
CA GLU A 66 1.59 -9.91 -3.32
C GLU A 66 2.72 -8.88 -3.47
N ILE A 67 2.43 -7.61 -3.20
CA ILE A 67 3.39 -6.52 -3.26
C ILE A 67 3.14 -5.59 -2.08
N PRO A 68 4.04 -5.52 -1.08
CA PRO A 68 3.91 -4.62 0.06
C PRO A 68 3.75 -3.17 -0.35
N LEU A 69 2.92 -2.41 0.36
CA LEU A 69 2.56 -1.03 0.04
C LEU A 69 3.76 -0.11 -0.28
N PRO A 70 4.89 -0.14 0.47
CA PRO A 70 6.06 0.68 0.14
C PRO A 70 6.72 0.37 -1.20
N ARG A 71 6.46 -0.82 -1.77
CA ARG A 71 7.03 -1.27 -3.06
C ARG A 71 6.07 -1.12 -4.23
N ARG A 72 4.83 -0.69 -3.99
CA ARG A 72 3.84 -0.50 -5.04
C ARG A 72 4.06 0.79 -5.81
N VAL A 73 3.68 0.76 -7.09
CA VAL A 73 3.74 1.95 -7.94
C VAL A 73 2.55 2.88 -7.60
N ARG A 74 2.85 4.10 -7.17
CA ARG A 74 1.85 5.07 -6.70
C ARG A 74 0.70 5.34 -7.66
N ILE A 75 0.95 5.31 -8.95
CA ILE A 75 -0.08 5.57 -9.96
C ILE A 75 -1.19 4.50 -9.95
N TYR A 76 -0.83 3.24 -9.70
CA TYR A 76 -1.80 2.15 -9.59
C TYR A 76 -2.58 2.22 -8.28
N GLU A 77 -1.90 2.56 -7.18
CA GLU A 77 -2.53 2.77 -5.88
C GLU A 77 -3.56 3.91 -5.95
N SER A 78 -3.21 5.04 -6.55
CA SER A 78 -4.13 6.18 -6.70
C SER A 78 -5.39 5.79 -7.47
N LYS A 79 -5.25 5.03 -8.56
CA LYS A 79 -6.40 4.54 -9.35
C LYS A 79 -7.28 3.60 -8.53
N TYR A 80 -6.66 2.68 -7.79
CA TYR A 80 -7.38 1.75 -6.93
C TYR A 80 -8.18 2.48 -5.86
N TYR A 81 -7.55 3.41 -5.12
CA TYR A 81 -8.22 4.16 -4.07
C TYR A 81 -9.35 5.05 -4.61
N VAL A 82 -9.16 5.74 -5.73
CA VAL A 82 -10.22 6.53 -6.34
C VAL A 82 -11.42 5.64 -6.69
N SER A 83 -11.20 4.48 -7.31
CA SER A 83 -12.27 3.56 -7.68
C SER A 83 -12.98 2.92 -6.48
N THR A 84 -12.27 2.75 -5.37
CA THR A 84 -12.84 2.24 -4.11
C THR A 84 -13.67 3.31 -3.42
N LEU A 85 -13.16 4.55 -3.36
CA LEU A 85 -13.86 5.70 -2.78
C LEU A 85 -15.14 6.06 -3.56
N GLU A 86 -15.19 5.83 -4.87
CA GLU A 86 -16.41 6.01 -5.68
C GLU A 86 -17.56 5.09 -5.25
N LYS A 87 -17.23 3.94 -4.68
CA LYS A 87 -18.23 2.96 -4.22
C LYS A 87 -18.65 3.18 -2.76
N ASP A 88 -17.90 4.00 -2.04
CA ASP A 88 -18.16 4.28 -0.63
C ASP A 88 -19.08 5.49 -0.47
N VAL A 89 -20.32 5.22 -0.08
CA VAL A 89 -21.38 6.23 0.12
C VAL A 89 -21.06 7.21 1.27
N THR A 90 -20.11 6.87 2.13
CA THR A 90 -19.72 7.71 3.28
C THR A 90 -18.72 8.80 2.93
N VAL A 91 -18.08 8.70 1.77
CA VAL A 91 -17.06 9.66 1.34
C VAL A 91 -17.72 10.93 0.81
N HIS A 92 -17.27 12.08 1.32
CA HIS A 92 -17.77 13.37 0.86
C HIS A 92 -17.38 13.61 -0.61
N ASP A 93 -18.36 13.99 -1.43
CA ASP A 93 -18.18 14.18 -2.89
C ASP A 93 -17.01 15.14 -3.25
N THR A 94 -16.82 16.19 -2.47
CA THR A 94 -15.71 17.14 -2.65
C THR A 94 -14.33 16.47 -2.51
N VAL A 95 -14.19 15.51 -1.58
CA VAL A 95 -12.93 14.76 -1.38
C VAL A 95 -12.68 13.86 -2.56
N LEU A 96 -13.71 13.20 -3.07
CA LEU A 96 -13.62 12.35 -4.25
C LEU A 96 -13.24 13.15 -5.50
N GLN A 97 -13.86 14.31 -5.71
CA GLN A 97 -13.52 15.21 -6.81
C GLN A 97 -12.07 15.71 -6.72
N LEU A 98 -11.61 16.08 -5.53
CA LEU A 98 -10.21 16.48 -5.30
C LEU A 98 -9.25 15.36 -5.63
N ALA A 99 -9.54 14.12 -5.20
CA ALA A 99 -8.73 12.95 -5.50
C ALA A 99 -8.64 12.68 -7.01
N LYS A 100 -9.76 12.80 -7.75
CA LYS A 100 -9.80 12.67 -9.22
C LYS A 100 -8.99 13.75 -9.92
N LEU A 101 -9.14 15.00 -9.52
CA LEU A 101 -8.39 16.11 -10.09
C LEU A 101 -6.89 15.96 -9.86
N ASN A 102 -6.48 15.59 -8.65
CA ASN A 102 -5.08 15.34 -8.34
C ASN A 102 -4.51 14.17 -9.17
N SER A 103 -5.27 13.09 -9.32
CA SER A 103 -4.87 11.96 -10.17
C SER A 103 -4.66 12.38 -11.62
N ASN A 104 -5.56 13.19 -12.18
CA ASN A 104 -5.45 13.70 -13.54
C ASN A 104 -4.23 14.62 -13.73
N ILE A 105 -3.96 15.51 -12.76
CA ILE A 105 -2.77 16.38 -12.80
C ILE A 105 -1.49 15.54 -12.78
N MET A 106 -1.43 14.51 -11.94
CA MET A 106 -0.26 13.63 -11.88
C MET A 106 -0.08 12.84 -13.18
N GLN A 107 -1.16 12.38 -13.81
CA GLN A 107 -1.09 11.71 -15.12
C GLN A 107 -0.55 12.64 -16.20
N LEU A 108 -1.01 13.89 -16.26
CA LEU A 108 -0.50 14.88 -17.21
C LEU A 108 1.00 15.15 -17.00
N ARG A 109 1.46 15.26 -15.76
CA ARG A 109 2.89 15.40 -15.45
C ARG A 109 3.70 14.21 -15.95
N HIS A 110 3.25 12.99 -15.66
CA HIS A 110 3.94 11.78 -16.12
C HIS A 110 3.99 11.69 -17.65
N GLN A 111 2.95 12.12 -18.35
CA GLN A 111 2.95 12.18 -19.83
C GLN A 111 4.00 13.17 -20.34
N GLN A 112 4.11 14.35 -19.73
CA GLN A 112 5.13 15.35 -20.09
C GLN A 112 6.55 14.82 -19.82
N GLU A 113 6.77 14.17 -18.67
CA GLU A 113 8.05 13.55 -18.33
C GLU A 113 8.45 12.46 -19.32
N LEU A 114 7.50 11.59 -19.70
CA LEU A 114 7.71 10.56 -20.71
C LEU A 114 8.07 11.16 -22.07
N GLU A 115 7.40 12.22 -22.48
CA GLU A 115 7.69 12.91 -23.74
C GLU A 115 9.12 13.46 -23.76
N ILE A 116 9.57 14.08 -22.66
CA ILE A 116 10.94 14.59 -22.53
C ILE A 116 11.95 13.45 -22.60
N ILE A 117 11.74 12.36 -21.88
CA ILE A 117 12.63 11.21 -21.85
C ILE A 117 12.71 10.56 -23.22
N THR A 118 11.57 10.42 -23.92
CA THR A 118 11.51 9.84 -25.27
C THR A 118 12.29 10.68 -26.28
N ARG A 119 12.15 12.00 -26.22
CA ARG A 119 12.91 12.92 -27.08
C ARG A 119 14.40 12.87 -26.80
N CYS A 120 14.82 12.79 -25.54
CA CYS A 120 16.23 12.62 -25.19
C CYS A 120 16.78 11.29 -25.68
N SER A 121 16.02 10.20 -25.59
CA SER A 121 16.44 8.88 -26.07
C SER A 121 16.63 8.84 -27.58
N THR A 122 15.76 9.50 -28.34
CA THR A 122 15.89 9.59 -29.81
C THR A 122 17.04 10.50 -30.28
N ALA A 123 17.50 11.43 -29.45
CA ALA A 123 18.64 12.30 -29.76
C ALA A 123 20.01 11.63 -29.53
N ILE A 124 20.07 10.48 -28.86
CA ILE A 124 21.29 9.72 -28.56
C ILE A 124 21.58 8.65 -29.63
N VAL A 125 20.63 8.40 -30.50
CA VAL A 125 20.76 7.53 -31.68
C VAL A 125 21.04 8.39 -32.90
#